data_7f407298ea6e57d27e9949d1e223af91
#
_entry.id   7f407298ea6e57d27e9949d1e223af91
#
_cell.length_a   1.000
_cell.length_b   1.000
_cell.length_c   1.000
_cell.angle_alpha   90.00
_cell.angle_beta   90.00
_cell.angle_gamma   90.00
#
_symmetry.space_group_name_H-M   'P 1'
#
loop_
_entity.id
_entity.type
_entity.pdbx_description
1 polymer ?
#
loop_
_entity_poly.entity_id
_entity_poly.type
_entity_poly.pdbx_seq_one_letter_code
_entity_poly.pdbx_strand_id
1 'polypeptide(L)'
;MTAITVTYKSDVKMNTDYYFGSHVPMVEDRLSSHGLRSAEVRKIVGTPTGAPAPYQIITTLYFDNVTDFTAAMGSDDGRAVLKDIANFYDGTPDIMIGET
;
A
#
# COMPACT_ATOMS: atom_id res chain seq x y z
N MET A 1 -2.31 16.64 6.35
CA MET A 1 -2.77 15.43 5.64
C MET A 1 -1.93 14.25 6.09
N THR A 2 -2.54 13.10 6.23
CA THR A 2 -1.87 11.88 6.66
C THR A 2 -1.47 11.03 5.45
N ALA A 3 -0.21 10.64 5.39
CA ALA A 3 0.35 9.80 4.35
C ALA A 3 0.71 8.42 4.93
N ILE A 4 0.09 7.37 4.39
CA ILE A 4 0.36 6.00 4.81
C ILE A 4 1.29 5.38 3.80
N THR A 5 2.49 5.03 4.23
CA THR A 5 3.51 4.43 3.36
C THR A 5 3.53 2.93 3.55
N VAL A 6 3.32 2.19 2.47
CA VAL A 6 3.34 0.72 2.45
C VAL A 6 4.52 0.29 1.58
N THR A 7 5.45 -0.49 2.15
CA THR A 7 6.65 -0.90 1.43
C THR A 7 6.70 -2.42 1.26
N TYR A 8 7.04 -2.85 0.04
CA TYR A 8 7.17 -4.26 -0.32
C TYR A 8 8.63 -4.55 -0.66
N LYS A 9 9.26 -5.47 0.11
CA LYS A 9 10.68 -5.78 -0.02
C LYS A 9 11.01 -6.49 -1.32
N SER A 10 12.18 -6.18 -1.89
CA SER A 10 12.64 -6.75 -3.16
C SER A 10 12.95 -8.24 -3.07
N ASP A 11 13.37 -8.73 -1.89
CA ASP A 11 13.75 -10.12 -1.66
C ASP A 11 12.57 -11.03 -1.28
N VAL A 12 11.35 -10.49 -1.30
CA VAL A 12 10.12 -11.23 -1.02
C VAL A 12 9.35 -11.42 -2.33
N LYS A 13 8.89 -12.63 -2.57
CA LYS A 13 8.11 -12.95 -3.78
C LYS A 13 6.82 -12.16 -3.82
N MET A 14 6.56 -11.51 -4.96
CA MET A 14 5.38 -10.67 -5.17
C MET A 14 4.83 -10.88 -6.57
N ASN A 15 3.52 -11.14 -6.66
CA ASN A 15 2.81 -11.17 -7.95
C ASN A 15 2.38 -9.74 -8.30
N THR A 16 3.21 -9.05 -9.06
CA THR A 16 2.97 -7.65 -9.42
C THR A 16 1.80 -7.48 -10.37
N ASP A 17 1.52 -8.45 -11.23
CA ASP A 17 0.35 -8.40 -12.12
C ASP A 17 -0.94 -8.39 -11.31
N TYR A 18 -1.04 -9.26 -10.30
CA TYR A 18 -2.17 -9.25 -9.37
C TYR A 18 -2.25 -7.94 -8.60
N TYR A 19 -1.12 -7.45 -8.13
CA TYR A 19 -1.06 -6.20 -7.36
C TYR A 19 -1.64 -5.03 -8.15
N PHE A 20 -1.17 -4.80 -9.37
CA PHE A 20 -1.63 -3.68 -10.20
C PHE A 20 -3.03 -3.92 -10.78
N GLY A 21 -3.36 -5.13 -11.15
CA GLY A 21 -4.62 -5.45 -11.84
C GLY A 21 -5.80 -5.67 -10.89
N SER A 22 -5.55 -6.06 -9.65
CA SER A 22 -6.61 -6.45 -8.71
C SER A 22 -6.53 -5.74 -7.37
N HIS A 23 -5.34 -5.71 -6.73
CA HIS A 23 -5.23 -5.16 -5.38
C HIS A 23 -5.38 -3.64 -5.35
N VAL A 24 -4.66 -2.91 -6.21
CA VAL A 24 -4.73 -1.44 -6.23
C VAL A 24 -6.15 -0.95 -6.54
N PRO A 25 -6.84 -1.47 -7.58
CA PRO A 25 -8.24 -1.10 -7.81
C PRO A 25 -9.16 -1.43 -6.65
N MET A 26 -8.93 -2.55 -5.96
CA MET A 26 -9.70 -2.93 -4.77
C MET A 26 -9.52 -1.93 -3.63
N VAL A 27 -8.28 -1.50 -3.38
CA VAL A 27 -7.97 -0.50 -2.35
C VAL A 27 -8.70 0.81 -2.64
N GLU A 28 -8.61 1.30 -3.87
CA GLU A 28 -9.25 2.55 -4.28
C GLU A 28 -10.79 2.45 -4.15
N ASP A 29 -11.36 1.35 -4.62
CA ASP A 29 -12.81 1.15 -4.58
C ASP A 29 -13.33 1.01 -3.14
N ARG A 30 -12.70 0.15 -2.34
CA ARG A 30 -13.19 -0.15 -0.99
C ARG A 30 -12.93 0.94 0.02
N LEU A 31 -11.81 1.67 -0.09
CA LEU A 31 -11.44 2.68 0.89
C LEU A 31 -11.90 4.09 0.53
N SER A 32 -12.40 4.33 -0.68
CA SER A 32 -12.86 5.66 -1.09
C SER A 32 -13.99 6.19 -0.20
N SER A 33 -14.92 5.33 0.22
CA SER A 33 -16.00 5.70 1.12
C SER A 33 -15.57 5.85 2.57
N HIS A 34 -14.32 5.48 2.89
CA HIS A 34 -13.75 5.55 4.24
C HIS A 34 -12.72 6.68 4.39
N GLY A 35 -12.71 7.62 3.46
CA GLY A 35 -11.86 8.81 3.56
C GLY A 35 -10.54 8.74 2.82
N LEU A 36 -10.30 7.69 2.03
CA LEU A 36 -9.12 7.66 1.16
C LEU A 36 -9.25 8.76 0.10
N ARG A 37 -8.27 9.66 0.06
CA ARG A 37 -8.26 10.78 -0.89
C ARG A 37 -7.59 10.40 -2.19
N SER A 38 -6.44 9.73 -2.11
CA SER A 38 -5.69 9.29 -3.28
C SER A 38 -4.72 8.19 -2.89
N ALA A 39 -4.28 7.44 -3.90
CA ALA A 39 -3.25 6.43 -3.76
C ALA A 39 -2.18 6.70 -4.81
N GLU A 40 -0.92 6.65 -4.41
CA GLU A 40 0.22 6.78 -5.31
C GLU A 40 1.05 5.51 -5.22
N VAL A 41 1.24 4.84 -6.34
CA VAL A 41 2.05 3.62 -6.40
C VAL A 41 3.32 3.92 -7.19
N ARG A 42 4.47 3.63 -6.57
CA ARG A 42 5.77 3.73 -7.23
C ARG A 42 6.39 2.36 -7.38
N LYS A 43 6.70 2.01 -8.63
CA LYS A 43 7.52 0.85 -8.92
C LYS A 43 8.98 1.28 -8.87
N ILE A 44 9.74 0.66 -7.97
CA ILE A 44 11.15 1.03 -7.80
C ILE A 44 11.95 0.36 -8.91
N VAL A 45 12.68 1.16 -9.67
CA VAL A 45 13.39 0.69 -10.87
C VAL A 45 14.92 0.65 -10.70
N GLY A 46 15.43 1.17 -9.59
CA GLY A 46 16.87 1.15 -9.32
C GLY A 46 17.29 2.14 -8.24
N THR A 47 18.60 2.29 -8.10
CA THR A 47 19.23 3.25 -7.19
C THR A 47 20.25 4.07 -7.97
N PRO A 48 20.65 5.26 -7.46
CA PRO A 48 21.62 6.11 -8.17
C PRO A 48 22.98 5.46 -8.43
N THR A 49 23.40 4.53 -7.58
CA THR A 49 24.70 3.87 -7.70
C THR A 49 24.64 2.54 -8.43
N GLY A 50 23.44 2.07 -8.81
CA GLY A 50 23.24 0.76 -9.38
C GLY A 50 23.21 -0.37 -8.35
N ALA A 51 23.33 -0.05 -7.05
CA ALA A 51 23.15 -1.03 -5.99
C ALA A 51 21.72 -1.59 -5.98
N PRO A 52 21.48 -2.82 -5.50
CA PRO A 52 20.13 -3.37 -5.42
C PRO A 52 19.23 -2.51 -4.53
N ALA A 53 18.01 -2.21 -5.00
CA ALA A 53 17.03 -1.48 -4.22
C ALA A 53 16.43 -2.41 -3.15
N PRO A 54 16.27 -1.94 -1.89
CA PRO A 54 15.69 -2.77 -0.82
C PRO A 54 14.19 -3.02 -0.98
N TYR A 55 13.50 -2.19 -1.75
CA TYR A 55 12.06 -2.30 -1.98
C TYR A 55 11.76 -2.38 -3.47
N GLN A 56 10.73 -3.16 -3.83
CA GLN A 56 10.29 -3.27 -5.23
C GLN A 56 9.09 -2.37 -5.54
N ILE A 57 8.23 -2.14 -4.55
CA ILE A 57 7.07 -1.24 -4.69
C ILE A 57 6.92 -0.45 -3.39
N ILE A 58 6.62 0.82 -3.52
CA ILE A 58 6.25 1.71 -2.41
C ILE A 58 4.92 2.37 -2.79
N THR A 59 3.92 2.18 -1.93
CA THR A 59 2.59 2.74 -2.11
C THR A 59 2.31 3.76 -1.01
N THR A 60 1.79 4.91 -1.38
CA THR A 60 1.37 5.93 -0.41
C THR A 60 -0.13 6.16 -0.54
N LEU A 61 -0.84 6.03 0.58
CA LEU A 61 -2.28 6.29 0.68
C LEU A 61 -2.46 7.60 1.45
N TYR A 62 -3.29 8.51 0.94
CA TYR A 62 -3.53 9.80 1.57
C TYR A 62 -4.93 9.87 2.18
N PHE A 63 -4.96 10.25 3.45
CA PHE A 63 -6.19 10.53 4.22
C PHE A 63 -6.11 11.94 4.78
N ASP A 64 -7.24 12.54 5.17
CA ASP A 64 -7.23 13.87 5.78
C ASP A 64 -6.53 13.85 7.13
N ASN A 65 -6.71 12.76 7.90
CA ASN A 65 -6.13 12.61 9.23
C ASN A 65 -5.98 11.13 9.60
N VAL A 66 -5.25 10.87 10.68
CA VAL A 66 -4.98 9.50 11.12
C VAL A 66 -6.24 8.80 11.65
N THR A 67 -7.20 9.56 12.18
CA THR A 67 -8.45 8.99 12.68
C THR A 67 -9.25 8.34 11.55
N ASP A 68 -9.30 8.97 10.39
CA ASP A 68 -9.97 8.41 9.21
C ASP A 68 -9.28 7.12 8.76
N PHE A 69 -7.95 7.10 8.73
CA PHE A 69 -7.20 5.90 8.38
C PHE A 69 -7.48 4.76 9.36
N THR A 70 -7.43 5.04 10.67
CA THR A 70 -7.68 4.03 11.70
C THR A 70 -9.09 3.46 11.59
N ALA A 71 -10.09 4.31 11.36
CA ALA A 71 -11.46 3.87 11.16
C ALA A 71 -11.60 3.03 9.89
N ALA A 72 -10.94 3.42 8.80
CA ALA A 72 -10.95 2.66 7.55
C ALA A 72 -10.37 1.25 7.75
N MET A 73 -9.26 1.12 8.45
CA MET A 73 -8.63 -0.17 8.72
C MET A 73 -9.46 -1.06 9.63
N GLY A 74 -10.27 -0.48 10.52
CA GLY A 74 -11.19 -1.21 11.39
C GLY A 74 -12.49 -1.63 10.70
N SER A 75 -12.77 -1.14 9.50
CA SER A 75 -13.96 -1.50 8.74
C SER A 75 -13.82 -2.87 8.08
N ASP A 76 -14.94 -3.43 7.61
CA ASP A 76 -14.93 -4.68 6.84
C ASP A 76 -14.12 -4.51 5.55
N ASP A 77 -14.22 -3.35 4.90
CA ASP A 77 -13.47 -3.05 3.68
C ASP A 77 -11.96 -2.99 3.96
N GLY A 78 -11.56 -2.37 5.07
CA GLY A 78 -10.14 -2.31 5.46
C GLY A 78 -9.57 -3.69 5.76
N ARG A 79 -10.33 -4.53 6.47
CA ARG A 79 -9.93 -5.91 6.75
C ARG A 79 -9.81 -6.74 5.48
N ALA A 80 -10.73 -6.55 4.53
CA ALA A 80 -10.67 -7.25 3.24
C ALA A 80 -9.43 -6.86 2.44
N VAL A 81 -9.07 -5.58 2.44
CA VAL A 81 -7.87 -5.07 1.77
C VAL A 81 -6.60 -5.66 2.39
N LEU A 82 -6.51 -5.69 3.73
CA LEU A 82 -5.36 -6.27 4.42
C LEU A 82 -5.24 -7.78 4.15
N LYS A 83 -6.36 -8.49 4.17
CA LYS A 83 -6.38 -9.94 3.91
C LYS A 83 -5.94 -10.26 2.48
N ASP A 84 -6.24 -9.39 1.53
CA ASP A 84 -5.89 -9.59 0.12
C ASP A 84 -4.37 -9.56 -0.13
N ILE A 85 -3.58 -8.98 0.76
CA ILE A 85 -2.12 -8.91 0.63
C ILE A 85 -1.51 -10.31 0.47
N ALA A 86 -2.02 -11.30 1.18
CA ALA A 86 -1.53 -12.68 1.08
C ALA A 86 -1.70 -13.30 -0.31
N ASN A 87 -2.57 -12.75 -1.14
CA ASN A 87 -2.79 -13.23 -2.51
C ASN A 87 -1.67 -12.82 -3.47
N PHE A 88 -0.84 -11.83 -3.13
CA PHE A 88 0.19 -11.35 -4.04
C PHE A 88 1.57 -11.18 -3.40
N TYR A 89 1.69 -11.24 -2.07
CA TYR A 89 2.95 -10.99 -1.37
C TYR A 89 3.20 -12.06 -0.33
N ASP A 90 4.39 -12.67 -0.37
CA ASP A 90 4.77 -13.78 0.52
C ASP A 90 5.29 -13.33 1.90
N GLY A 91 5.06 -12.10 2.25
CA GLY A 91 5.48 -11.53 3.53
C GLY A 91 4.46 -10.56 4.07
N THR A 92 4.87 -9.78 5.05
CA THR A 92 4.07 -8.69 5.60
C THR A 92 4.75 -7.38 5.21
N PRO A 93 4.06 -6.48 4.49
CA PRO A 93 4.64 -5.18 4.16
C PRO A 93 4.82 -4.33 5.41
N ASP A 94 5.80 -3.44 5.39
CA ASP A 94 5.93 -2.43 6.42
C ASP A 94 4.93 -1.30 6.13
N ILE A 95 4.19 -0.90 7.13
CA ILE A 95 3.18 0.16 7.02
C ILE A 95 3.52 1.24 8.04
N MET A 96 3.69 2.46 7.57
CA MET A 96 4.09 3.60 8.40
C MET A 96 3.11 4.74 8.22
N ILE A 97 2.83 5.45 9.30
CA ILE A 97 1.95 6.61 9.31
C ILE A 97 2.81 7.87 9.37
N GLY A 98 2.66 8.75 8.39
CA GLY A 98 3.37 10.02 8.32
C GLY A 98 2.42 11.19 8.19
N GLU A 99 2.89 12.36 8.60
CA GLU A 99 2.16 13.62 8.43
C GLU A 99 2.89 14.52 7.44
N THR A 100 2.12 15.23 6.62
CA THR A 100 2.66 16.19 5.65
C THR A 100 2.17 17.61 5.93
#